data_672ea4d17e8e9a7831f87ed11ee05414
#
_entry.id   672ea4d17e8e9a7831f87ed11ee05414
#
_cell.length_a   1.000
_cell.length_b   1.000
_cell.length_c   1.000
_cell.angle_alpha   90.00
_cell.angle_beta   90.00
_cell.angle_gamma   90.00
#
_symmetry.space_group_name_H-M   'P 1'
#
loop_
_entity.id
_entity.type
_entity.pdbx_description
1 polymer ?
#
loop_
_entity_poly.entity_id
_entity_poly.type
_entity_poly.pdbx_seq_one_letter_code
_entity_poly.pdbx_strand_id
1 'polypeptide(L)'
;MDYLKLNNGVQLPMVGFGTWDVRGEAGKKAILTALDLGYRLIDTAQMYDNEDIVGKAVQESGLPRQDIFLTTKLYRPSASYQKARAGIEKSLNELQTDYIDLLLIHEPYENALEMYQALKEAYQAGKIRAIGIIS
;
A
#
# COMPACT_ATOMS: atom_id res chain seq x y z
N MET A 1 -0.66 -14.03 -15.41
CA MET A 1 -0.61 -12.57 -15.17
C MET A 1 0.80 -12.07 -15.46
N ASP A 2 0.90 -10.92 -16.10
CA ASP A 2 2.18 -10.30 -16.40
C ASP A 2 2.67 -9.47 -15.23
N TYR A 3 3.98 -9.47 -15.04
CA TYR A 3 4.63 -8.75 -13.96
C TYR A 3 5.73 -7.84 -14.48
N LEU A 4 5.94 -6.72 -13.80
CA LEU A 4 7.07 -5.83 -14.01
C LEU A 4 8.04 -6.07 -12.87
N LYS A 5 9.33 -6.24 -13.18
CA LYS A 5 10.34 -6.48 -12.17
C LYS A 5 10.92 -5.14 -11.70
N LEU A 6 10.83 -4.87 -10.41
CA LEU A 6 11.42 -3.67 -9.83
C LEU A 6 12.94 -3.85 -9.67
N ASN A 7 13.65 -2.76 -9.39
CA ASN A 7 15.12 -2.78 -9.35
C ASN A 7 15.67 -3.65 -8.22
N ASN A 8 14.88 -3.97 -7.20
CA ASN A 8 15.27 -4.86 -6.12
C ASN A 8 14.79 -6.30 -6.30
N GLY A 9 14.27 -6.63 -7.48
CA GLY A 9 13.80 -7.98 -7.79
C GLY A 9 12.35 -8.27 -7.45
N VAL A 10 11.65 -7.35 -6.78
CA VAL A 10 10.23 -7.51 -6.47
C VAL A 10 9.42 -7.48 -7.76
N GLN A 11 8.48 -8.41 -7.90
CA GLN A 11 7.61 -8.48 -9.07
C GLN A 11 6.30 -7.75 -8.80
N LEU A 12 6.02 -6.73 -9.62
CA LEU A 12 4.82 -5.89 -9.53
C LEU A 12 3.83 -6.37 -10.60
N PRO A 13 2.61 -6.76 -10.22
CA PRO A 13 1.59 -7.09 -11.23
C PRO A 13 1.33 -5.89 -12.14
N MET A 14 1.24 -6.12 -13.44
CA MET A 14 1.07 -5.02 -14.40
C MET A 14 -0.36 -4.49 -14.46
N VAL A 15 -1.33 -5.24 -13.94
CA VAL A 15 -2.73 -4.82 -13.87
C VAL A 15 -3.14 -4.74 -12.40
N GLY A 16 -3.69 -3.61 -12.00
CA GLY A 16 -4.09 -3.39 -10.62
C GLY A 16 -5.46 -2.73 -10.51
N PHE A 17 -6.01 -2.77 -9.31
CA PHE A 17 -7.28 -2.16 -8.98
C PHE A 17 -7.04 -0.96 -8.07
N GLY A 18 -7.35 0.26 -8.57
CA GLY A 18 -7.23 1.49 -7.80
C GLY A 18 -8.45 1.70 -6.92
N THR A 19 -8.23 2.20 -5.71
CA THR A 19 -9.30 2.35 -4.72
C THR A 19 -9.67 3.79 -4.42
N TRP A 20 -9.21 4.75 -5.22
CA TRP A 20 -9.62 6.13 -5.00
C TRP A 20 -11.15 6.22 -5.07
N ASP A 21 -11.73 6.84 -4.05
CA ASP A 21 -13.19 7.00 -3.90
C ASP A 21 -13.98 5.68 -3.76
N VAL A 22 -13.29 4.59 -3.43
CA VAL A 22 -13.94 3.29 -3.12
C VAL A 22 -14.20 3.27 -1.61
N ARG A 23 -15.49 3.21 -1.21
CA ARG A 23 -15.88 3.43 0.18
C ARG A 23 -16.98 2.51 0.65
N GLY A 24 -17.03 2.26 1.97
CA GLY A 24 -18.10 1.55 2.64
C GLY A 24 -18.27 0.11 2.19
N GLU A 25 -19.44 -0.44 2.41
CA GLU A 25 -19.73 -1.83 2.03
C GLU A 25 -19.70 -2.02 0.52
N ALA A 26 -20.19 -1.04 -0.25
CA ALA A 26 -20.12 -1.09 -1.71
C ALA A 26 -18.66 -1.10 -2.18
N GLY A 27 -17.80 -0.33 -1.52
CA GLY A 27 -16.37 -0.30 -1.82
C GLY A 27 -15.71 -1.63 -1.49
N LYS A 28 -16.01 -2.21 -0.34
CA LYS A 28 -15.49 -3.52 0.03
C LYS A 28 -15.89 -4.58 -1.00
N LYS A 29 -17.15 -4.57 -1.43
CA LYS A 29 -17.64 -5.49 -2.46
C LYS A 29 -16.91 -5.32 -3.79
N ALA A 30 -16.63 -4.07 -4.16
CA ALA A 30 -15.89 -3.79 -5.40
C ALA A 30 -14.50 -4.40 -5.36
N ILE A 31 -13.80 -4.28 -4.22
CA ILE A 31 -12.47 -4.86 -4.06
C ILE A 31 -12.56 -6.40 -4.10
N LEU A 32 -13.53 -6.98 -3.40
CA LEU A 32 -13.74 -8.43 -3.41
C LEU A 32 -14.02 -8.94 -4.82
N THR A 33 -14.83 -8.21 -5.59
CA THR A 33 -15.13 -8.56 -6.97
C THR A 33 -13.86 -8.51 -7.82
N ALA A 34 -13.03 -7.47 -7.64
CA ALA A 34 -11.77 -7.36 -8.37
C ALA A 34 -10.86 -8.55 -8.09
N LEU A 35 -10.72 -8.93 -6.81
CA LEU A 35 -9.91 -10.08 -6.43
C LEU A 35 -10.49 -11.39 -7.00
N ASP A 36 -11.80 -11.53 -7.01
CA ASP A 36 -12.48 -12.70 -7.59
C ASP A 36 -12.24 -12.78 -9.09
N LEU A 37 -12.15 -11.64 -9.77
CA LEU A 37 -11.87 -11.57 -11.21
C LEU A 37 -10.41 -11.80 -11.57
N GLY A 38 -9.53 -11.93 -10.57
CA GLY A 38 -8.12 -12.22 -10.81
C GLY A 38 -7.16 -11.07 -10.59
N TYR A 39 -7.65 -9.87 -10.23
CA TYR A 39 -6.74 -8.78 -9.85
C TYR A 39 -5.95 -9.18 -8.62
N ARG A 40 -4.66 -8.83 -8.58
CA ARG A 40 -3.79 -9.17 -7.44
C ARG A 40 -3.06 -7.94 -6.88
N LEU A 41 -3.04 -6.82 -7.61
CA LEU A 41 -2.52 -5.54 -7.13
C LEU A 41 -3.69 -4.67 -6.70
N ILE A 42 -3.69 -4.27 -5.44
CA ILE A 42 -4.65 -3.29 -4.90
C ILE A 42 -3.87 -2.03 -4.55
N ASP A 43 -4.22 -0.92 -5.17
CA ASP A 43 -3.54 0.36 -5.00
C ASP A 43 -4.42 1.29 -4.17
N THR A 44 -3.93 1.64 -2.98
CA THR A 44 -4.62 2.56 -2.08
C THR A 44 -3.67 3.66 -1.63
N ALA A 45 -4.09 4.47 -0.69
CA ALA A 45 -3.29 5.55 -0.11
C ALA A 45 -3.93 6.03 1.19
N GLN A 46 -3.12 6.57 2.09
CA GLN A 46 -3.65 7.19 3.31
C GLN A 46 -4.65 8.30 2.99
N MET A 47 -4.36 9.07 1.93
CA MET A 47 -5.23 10.18 1.50
C MET A 47 -6.63 9.70 1.09
N TYR A 48 -6.78 8.47 0.65
CA TYR A 48 -8.07 7.93 0.21
C TYR A 48 -9.00 7.61 1.38
N ASP A 49 -8.46 7.54 2.59
CA ASP A 49 -9.21 7.25 3.82
C ASP A 49 -10.02 5.95 3.72
N ASN A 50 -9.44 4.93 3.12
CA ASN A 50 -10.11 3.64 2.93
C ASN A 50 -9.18 2.44 3.12
N GLU A 51 -8.02 2.62 3.73
CA GLU A 51 -7.10 1.49 3.97
C GLU A 51 -7.76 0.41 4.82
N ASP A 52 -8.64 0.78 5.74
CA ASP A 52 -9.39 -0.17 6.57
C ASP A 52 -10.32 -1.03 5.73
N ILE A 53 -10.99 -0.44 4.74
CA ILE A 53 -11.87 -1.19 3.83
C ILE A 53 -11.04 -2.15 2.97
N VAL A 54 -9.89 -1.71 2.49
CA VAL A 54 -8.98 -2.57 1.73
C VAL A 54 -8.54 -3.75 2.61
N GLY A 55 -8.14 -3.48 3.85
CA GLY A 55 -7.73 -4.54 4.78
C GLY A 55 -8.81 -5.57 5.03
N LYS A 56 -10.04 -5.11 5.24
CA LYS A 56 -11.19 -6.00 5.44
C LYS A 56 -11.45 -6.87 4.21
N ALA A 57 -11.43 -6.26 3.02
CA ALA A 57 -11.66 -7.00 1.78
C ALA A 57 -10.60 -8.09 1.57
N VAL A 58 -9.33 -7.75 1.82
CA VAL A 58 -8.24 -8.72 1.68
C VAL A 58 -8.46 -9.90 2.63
N GLN A 59 -8.83 -9.63 3.90
CA GLN A 59 -9.11 -10.68 4.87
C GLN A 59 -10.28 -11.55 4.44
N GLU A 60 -11.37 -10.96 3.98
CA GLU A 60 -12.56 -11.68 3.57
C GLU A 60 -12.40 -12.44 2.27
N SER A 61 -11.41 -12.09 1.44
CA SER A 61 -11.18 -12.75 0.16
C SER A 61 -10.78 -14.22 0.30
N GLY A 62 -10.20 -14.58 1.43
CA GLY A 62 -9.68 -15.93 1.65
C GLY A 62 -8.39 -16.23 0.89
N LEU A 63 -7.84 -15.27 0.14
CA LEU A 63 -6.59 -15.45 -0.58
C LEU A 63 -5.41 -15.33 0.39
N PRO A 64 -4.33 -16.12 0.18
CA PRO A 64 -3.12 -15.94 0.97
C PRO A 64 -2.58 -14.53 0.78
N ARG A 65 -2.09 -13.92 1.87
CA ARG A 65 -1.57 -12.54 1.83
C ARG A 65 -0.46 -12.38 0.79
N GLN A 66 0.41 -13.37 0.64
CA GLN A 66 1.52 -13.29 -0.29
C GLN A 66 1.08 -13.31 -1.76
N ASP A 67 -0.16 -13.70 -2.04
CA ASP A 67 -0.70 -13.69 -3.40
C ASP A 67 -1.26 -12.32 -3.79
N ILE A 68 -1.36 -11.38 -2.83
CA ILE A 68 -1.89 -10.04 -3.06
C ILE A 68 -0.76 -9.04 -2.93
N PHE A 69 -0.69 -8.10 -3.87
CA PHE A 69 0.28 -7.02 -3.86
C PHE A 69 -0.42 -5.74 -3.42
N LEU A 70 -0.08 -5.25 -2.22
CA LEU A 70 -0.67 -4.05 -1.67
C LEU A 70 0.27 -2.87 -1.84
N THR A 71 -0.24 -1.81 -2.48
CA THR A 71 0.45 -0.53 -2.61
C THR A 71 -0.31 0.51 -1.81
N THR A 72 0.39 1.27 -0.98
CA THR A 72 -0.18 2.44 -0.33
C THR A 72 0.81 3.59 -0.37
N LYS A 73 0.40 4.74 0.13
CA LYS A 73 1.17 5.98 -0.03
C LYS A 73 1.04 6.84 1.22
N LEU A 74 2.15 7.42 1.65
CA LEU A 74 2.17 8.43 2.71
C LEU A 74 1.98 9.79 2.07
N TYR A 75 1.23 10.68 2.75
CA TYR A 75 1.00 12.03 2.23
C TYR A 75 1.29 13.06 3.32
N ARG A 76 0.89 14.32 3.14
CA ARG A 76 1.33 15.45 3.96
C ARG A 76 1.27 15.24 5.47
N PRO A 77 0.23 14.62 6.07
CA PRO A 77 0.23 14.38 7.52
C PRO A 77 1.34 13.49 8.02
N SER A 78 2.01 12.76 7.13
CA SER A 78 3.17 11.91 7.45
C SER A 78 4.50 12.57 7.07
N ALA A 79 4.51 13.88 6.82
CA ALA A 79 5.67 14.59 6.26
C ALA A 79 6.67 15.00 7.32
N SER A 80 7.30 14.03 7.97
CA SER A 80 8.50 14.17 8.78
C SER A 80 8.99 12.76 9.08
N TYR A 81 10.18 12.63 9.63
CA TYR A 81 10.71 11.32 10.00
C TYR A 81 9.77 10.62 11.01
N GLN A 82 9.42 11.29 12.10
CA GLN A 82 8.58 10.70 13.15
C GLN A 82 7.15 10.42 12.66
N LYS A 83 6.58 11.37 11.92
CA LYS A 83 5.22 11.21 11.39
C LYS A 83 5.16 10.11 10.33
N ALA A 84 6.23 9.95 9.54
CA ALA A 84 6.29 8.86 8.57
C ALA A 84 6.35 7.50 9.26
N ARG A 85 7.15 7.38 10.31
CA ARG A 85 7.20 6.14 11.10
C ARG A 85 5.82 5.78 11.66
N ALA A 86 5.15 6.75 12.26
CA ALA A 86 3.80 6.56 12.80
C ALA A 86 2.79 6.23 11.68
N GLY A 87 2.94 6.87 10.53
CA GLY A 87 2.07 6.63 9.37
C GLY A 87 2.21 5.22 8.83
N ILE A 88 3.43 4.70 8.79
CA ILE A 88 3.67 3.31 8.36
C ILE A 88 2.94 2.34 9.29
N GLU A 89 3.10 2.52 10.61
CA GLU A 89 2.42 1.65 11.57
C GLU A 89 0.90 1.76 11.46
N LYS A 90 0.40 2.96 11.24
CA LYS A 90 -1.03 3.18 11.04
C LYS A 90 -1.54 2.44 9.81
N SER A 91 -0.82 2.52 8.68
CA SER A 91 -1.20 1.81 7.46
C SER A 91 -1.19 0.30 7.66
N LEU A 92 -0.17 -0.24 8.34
CA LEU A 92 -0.12 -1.67 8.64
C LEU A 92 -1.33 -2.11 9.46
N ASN A 93 -1.70 -1.32 10.47
CA ASN A 93 -2.87 -1.58 11.30
C ASN A 93 -4.16 -1.54 10.50
N GLU A 94 -4.36 -0.48 9.71
CA GLU A 94 -5.57 -0.31 8.91
C GLU A 94 -5.71 -1.42 7.87
N LEU A 95 -4.62 -1.77 7.22
CA LEU A 95 -4.59 -2.82 6.20
C LEU A 95 -4.57 -4.23 6.82
N GLN A 96 -4.41 -4.34 8.13
CA GLN A 96 -4.39 -5.62 8.86
C GLN A 96 -3.34 -6.58 8.31
N THR A 97 -2.12 -6.08 8.12
CA THR A 97 -1.03 -6.86 7.54
C THR A 97 0.29 -6.54 8.23
N ASP A 98 1.23 -7.48 8.17
CA ASP A 98 2.57 -7.31 8.74
C ASP A 98 3.51 -6.55 7.81
N TYR A 99 3.15 -6.45 6.53
CA TYR A 99 4.01 -5.80 5.55
C TYR A 99 3.19 -5.22 4.40
N ILE A 100 3.78 -4.22 3.77
CA ILE A 100 3.26 -3.56 2.58
C ILE A 100 4.16 -3.92 1.42
N ASP A 101 3.61 -4.29 0.27
CA ASP A 101 4.41 -4.67 -0.88
C ASP A 101 5.12 -3.48 -1.52
N LEU A 102 4.44 -2.34 -1.63
CA LEU A 102 5.05 -1.12 -2.15
C LEU A 102 4.50 0.07 -1.39
N LEU A 103 5.40 0.84 -0.78
CA LEU A 103 5.03 2.08 -0.10
C LEU A 103 5.67 3.26 -0.82
N LEU A 104 4.84 4.23 -1.19
CA LEU A 104 5.27 5.41 -1.92
C LEU A 104 5.07 6.67 -1.08
N ILE A 105 5.92 7.67 -1.30
CA ILE A 105 5.65 9.02 -0.86
C ILE A 105 4.80 9.65 -1.95
N HIS A 106 3.63 10.17 -1.59
CA HIS A 106 2.58 10.55 -2.55
C HIS A 106 2.98 11.71 -3.47
N GLU A 107 3.82 12.62 -2.95
CA GLU A 107 4.34 13.76 -3.71
C GLU A 107 5.74 14.07 -3.21
N PRO A 108 6.55 14.81 -3.97
CA PRO A 108 7.90 15.18 -3.51
C PRO A 108 7.84 16.36 -2.53
N TYR A 109 7.36 16.10 -1.32
CA TYR A 109 7.27 17.11 -0.25
C TYR A 109 8.64 17.63 0.13
N GLU A 110 8.69 18.80 0.77
CA GLU A 110 9.95 19.40 1.25
C GLU A 110 10.72 18.44 2.16
N ASN A 111 9.99 17.68 2.98
CA ASN A 111 10.56 16.73 3.94
C ASN A 111 10.70 15.31 3.38
N ALA A 112 10.70 15.16 2.06
CA ALA A 112 10.74 13.83 1.44
C ALA A 112 11.95 13.02 1.86
N LEU A 113 13.12 13.66 2.05
CA LEU A 113 14.32 12.94 2.50
C LEU A 113 14.15 12.33 3.89
N GLU A 114 13.52 13.07 4.82
CA GLU A 114 13.23 12.56 6.16
C GLU A 114 12.23 11.42 6.12
N MET A 115 11.20 11.57 5.30
CA MET A 115 10.20 10.52 5.10
C MET A 115 10.86 9.27 4.52
N TYR A 116 11.71 9.47 3.52
CA TYR A 116 12.40 8.36 2.86
C TYR A 116 13.30 7.60 3.83
N GLN A 117 13.93 8.29 4.78
CA GLN A 117 14.73 7.65 5.81
C GLN A 117 13.87 6.68 6.64
N ALA A 118 12.66 7.10 7.01
CA ALA A 118 11.74 6.23 7.74
C ALA A 118 11.31 5.02 6.90
N LEU A 119 11.04 5.23 5.62
CA LEU A 119 10.69 4.14 4.71
C LEU A 119 11.84 3.15 4.57
N LYS A 120 13.05 3.65 4.47
CA LYS A 120 14.25 2.82 4.34
C LYS A 120 14.45 1.93 5.57
N GLU A 121 14.24 2.49 6.76
CA GLU A 121 14.34 1.72 8.01
C GLU A 121 13.25 0.64 8.07
N ALA A 122 12.03 0.96 7.68
CA ALA A 122 10.94 0.00 7.63
C ALA A 122 11.21 -1.10 6.59
N TYR A 123 11.82 -0.74 5.47
CA TYR A 123 12.25 -1.69 4.46
C TYR A 123 13.26 -2.68 5.05
N GLN A 124 14.26 -2.18 5.78
CA GLN A 124 15.27 -3.01 6.41
C GLN A 124 14.69 -3.91 7.50
N ALA A 125 13.61 -3.45 8.14
CA ALA A 125 12.90 -4.23 9.17
C ALA A 125 11.92 -5.25 8.59
N GLY A 126 11.77 -5.33 7.27
CA GLY A 126 10.86 -6.29 6.63
C GLY A 126 9.40 -5.84 6.59
N LYS A 127 9.11 -4.60 6.94
CA LYS A 127 7.74 -4.07 6.93
C LYS A 127 7.29 -3.58 5.56
N ILE A 128 8.22 -3.34 4.65
CA ILE A 128 7.96 -2.86 3.29
C ILE A 128 8.86 -3.62 2.34
N ARG A 129 8.32 -4.09 1.21
CA ARG A 129 9.10 -4.84 0.23
C ARG A 129 9.74 -3.95 -0.83
N ALA A 130 9.11 -2.83 -1.16
CA ALA A 130 9.64 -1.85 -2.11
C ALA A 130 9.19 -0.45 -1.72
N ILE A 131 10.02 0.55 -2.02
CA ILE A 131 9.76 1.94 -1.64
C ILE A 131 10.00 2.87 -2.84
N GLY A 132 9.36 4.03 -2.83
CA GLY A 132 9.57 5.02 -3.87
C GLY A 132 8.85 6.33 -3.60
N ILE A 133 8.97 7.26 -4.56
CA ILE A 133 8.35 8.58 -4.52
C ILE A 133 7.65 8.80 -5.84
N ILE A 134 6.43 9.35 -5.78
CA ILE A 134 5.71 9.78 -6.97
C ILE A 134 6.20 11.20 -7.29
N SER A 135 6.68 11.38 -8.51
CA SER A 135 7.18 12.69 -8.97
C SER A 135 6.21 13.37 -9.92
#